data_f302293672513414d3c579a1f1709194
#
_entry.id   f302293672513414d3c579a1f1709194
#
_cell.length_a   1.000
_cell.length_b   1.000
_cell.length_c   1.000
_cell.angle_alpha   90.00
_cell.angle_beta   90.00
_cell.angle_gamma   90.00
#
_symmetry.space_group_name_H-M   'P 1'
#
loop_
_entity.id
_entity.type
_entity.pdbx_description
1 polymer ?
#
loop_
_entity_poly.entity_id
_entity_poly.type
_entity_poly.pdbx_seq_one_letter_code
_entity_poly.pdbx_strand_id
1 'polypeptide(L)'
;MNIGNPKLIKQLESLVDNRQDWLFRFAYIRIGQREDAEDIVQEVLLAAFKKLKEGQQVEVLDRYIIRSVSNACRDYLRKNRPQIIAINEAASIPNSNGDKQIHEEFLRISKLLEDIPQQQAEIVRMKCYDNLTFREIAELEEIPEATVKSRYRYAIQHIQQRLRKEKSL
;
A
#
# COMPACT_ATOMS: atom_id res chain seq x y z
N MET A 1 7.44 -1.38 -36.04
CA MET A 1 6.32 -1.66 -35.12
C MET A 1 6.89 -2.28 -33.84
N ASN A 2 6.73 -1.60 -32.72
CA ASN A 2 7.06 -2.19 -31.43
C ASN A 2 5.91 -3.14 -31.04
N ILE A 3 6.12 -4.41 -31.27
CA ILE A 3 5.20 -5.44 -30.79
C ILE A 3 5.48 -5.59 -29.30
N GLY A 4 4.47 -5.39 -28.47
CA GLY A 4 4.57 -5.56 -27.02
C GLY A 4 5.15 -6.92 -26.66
N ASN A 5 5.84 -6.99 -25.51
CA ASN A 5 6.43 -8.24 -25.06
C ASN A 5 5.34 -9.22 -24.58
N PRO A 6 5.01 -10.28 -25.37
CA PRO A 6 3.91 -11.20 -25.01
C PRO A 6 4.14 -11.91 -23.68
N LYS A 7 5.40 -12.12 -23.30
CA LYS A 7 5.77 -12.76 -22.03
C LYS A 7 5.37 -11.88 -20.84
N LEU A 8 5.69 -10.59 -20.92
CA LEU A 8 5.34 -9.63 -19.85
C LEU A 8 3.83 -9.43 -19.76
N ILE A 9 3.11 -9.43 -20.88
CA ILE A 9 1.65 -9.33 -20.90
C ILE A 9 1.03 -10.53 -20.19
N LYS A 10 1.50 -11.75 -20.45
CA LYS A 10 1.06 -12.97 -19.75
C LYS A 10 1.38 -12.93 -18.26
N GLN A 11 2.55 -12.41 -17.89
CA GLN A 11 2.92 -12.20 -16.49
C GLN A 11 1.96 -11.24 -15.80
N LEU A 12 1.57 -10.16 -16.48
CA LEU A 12 0.60 -9.20 -15.94
C LEU A 12 -0.77 -9.85 -15.76
N GLU A 13 -1.25 -10.60 -16.72
CA GLU A 13 -2.52 -11.34 -16.60
C GLU A 13 -2.50 -12.29 -15.40
N SER A 14 -1.43 -13.06 -15.24
CA SER A 14 -1.23 -13.95 -14.10
C SER A 14 -1.19 -13.20 -12.77
N LEU A 15 -0.54 -12.04 -12.74
CA LEU A 15 -0.47 -11.19 -11.56
C LEU A 15 -1.87 -10.68 -11.18
N VAL A 16 -2.67 -10.24 -12.15
CA VAL A 16 -4.06 -9.81 -11.92
C VAL A 16 -4.86 -10.96 -11.31
N ASP A 17 -4.79 -12.15 -11.90
CA ASP A 17 -5.56 -13.31 -11.42
C ASP A 17 -5.17 -13.73 -10.00
N ASN A 18 -3.90 -13.65 -9.65
CA ASN A 18 -3.37 -14.17 -8.39
C ASN A 18 -3.23 -13.12 -7.28
N ARG A 19 -3.11 -11.83 -7.62
CA ARG A 19 -2.76 -10.78 -6.66
C ARG A 19 -3.71 -9.57 -6.64
N GLN A 20 -4.79 -9.58 -7.39
CA GLN A 20 -5.70 -8.43 -7.41
C GLN A 20 -6.24 -8.10 -6.02
N ASP A 21 -6.66 -9.11 -5.26
CA ASP A 21 -7.16 -8.92 -3.90
C ASP A 21 -6.10 -8.37 -2.95
N TRP A 22 -4.86 -8.87 -3.08
CA TRP A 22 -3.74 -8.37 -2.28
C TRP A 22 -3.43 -6.90 -2.59
N LEU A 23 -3.43 -6.53 -3.87
CA LEU A 23 -3.20 -5.15 -4.32
C LEU A 23 -4.31 -4.22 -3.82
N PHE A 24 -5.56 -4.69 -3.89
CA PHE A 24 -6.70 -3.94 -3.35
C PHE A 24 -6.56 -3.69 -1.85
N ARG A 25 -6.23 -4.72 -1.07
CA ARG A 25 -6.02 -4.59 0.38
C ARG A 25 -4.85 -3.67 0.69
N PHE A 26 -3.77 -3.78 -0.07
CA PHE A 26 -2.61 -2.89 0.04
C PHE A 26 -3.01 -1.42 -0.11
N ALA A 27 -3.80 -1.10 -1.12
CA ALA A 27 -4.29 0.25 -1.35
C ALA A 27 -5.30 0.68 -0.27
N TYR A 28 -6.26 -0.19 0.07
CA TYR A 28 -7.32 0.11 1.04
C TYR A 28 -6.76 0.51 2.41
N ILE A 29 -5.76 -0.22 2.90
CA ILE A 29 -5.15 0.06 4.20
C ILE A 29 -4.49 1.43 4.24
N ARG A 30 -4.10 1.96 3.11
CA ARG A 30 -3.47 3.27 3.01
C ARG A 30 -4.48 4.40 2.88
N ILE A 31 -5.55 4.19 2.12
CA ILE A 31 -6.48 5.27 1.77
C ILE A 31 -7.85 5.19 2.46
N GLY A 32 -8.28 4.01 2.92
CA GLY A 32 -9.49 3.82 3.70
C GLY A 32 -10.81 3.95 2.94
N GLN A 33 -10.78 4.02 1.61
CA GLN A 33 -11.94 4.14 0.74
C GLN A 33 -11.94 3.04 -0.30
N ARG A 34 -12.99 2.22 -0.31
CA ARG A 34 -13.09 1.06 -1.20
C ARG A 34 -13.03 1.43 -2.67
N GLU A 35 -13.91 2.33 -3.09
CA GLU A 35 -14.03 2.72 -4.50
C GLU A 35 -12.73 3.32 -5.02
N ASP A 36 -12.12 4.21 -4.23
CA ASP A 36 -10.86 4.84 -4.60
C ASP A 36 -9.69 3.85 -4.61
N ALA A 37 -9.68 2.87 -3.71
CA ALA A 37 -8.68 1.82 -3.71
C ALA A 37 -8.80 0.93 -4.96
N GLU A 38 -10.02 0.55 -5.32
CA GLU A 38 -10.29 -0.21 -6.55
C GLU A 38 -9.86 0.59 -7.78
N ASP A 39 -10.21 1.87 -7.84
CA ASP A 39 -9.84 2.75 -8.95
C ASP A 39 -8.33 2.89 -9.11
N ILE A 40 -7.60 3.08 -8.01
CA ILE A 40 -6.14 3.15 -8.02
C ILE A 40 -5.53 1.88 -8.59
N VAL A 41 -5.96 0.72 -8.11
CA VAL A 41 -5.42 -0.56 -8.59
C VAL A 41 -5.75 -0.77 -10.07
N GLN A 42 -6.98 -0.50 -10.49
CA GLN A 42 -7.39 -0.62 -11.88
C GLN A 42 -6.60 0.32 -12.80
N GLU A 43 -6.44 1.57 -12.42
CA GLU A 43 -5.68 2.56 -13.21
C GLU A 43 -4.21 2.14 -13.36
N VAL A 44 -3.60 1.65 -12.28
CA VAL A 44 -2.21 1.16 -12.33
C VAL A 44 -2.07 -0.04 -13.27
N LEU A 45 -2.98 -1.00 -13.16
CA LEU A 45 -2.95 -2.21 -14.00
C LEU A 45 -3.20 -1.88 -15.48
N LEU A 46 -4.14 -0.97 -15.77
CA LEU A 46 -4.41 -0.52 -17.14
C LEU A 46 -3.22 0.24 -17.73
N ALA A 47 -2.61 1.13 -16.94
CA ALA A 47 -1.43 1.87 -17.37
C ALA A 47 -0.24 0.94 -17.64
N ALA A 48 -0.04 -0.08 -16.81
CA ALA A 48 0.98 -1.09 -17.00
C ALA A 48 0.74 -1.90 -18.28
N PHE A 49 -0.49 -2.34 -18.50
CA PHE A 49 -0.86 -3.07 -19.71
C PHE A 49 -0.58 -2.26 -20.98
N LYS A 50 -0.97 -0.98 -20.97
CA LYS A 50 -0.71 -0.07 -22.09
C LYS A 50 0.80 0.07 -22.38
N LYS A 51 1.60 0.29 -21.34
CA LYS A 51 3.06 0.40 -21.47
C LYS A 51 3.69 -0.86 -22.04
N LEU A 52 3.27 -2.02 -21.58
CA LEU A 52 3.78 -3.30 -22.07
C LEU A 52 3.38 -3.55 -23.52
N LYS A 53 2.18 -3.15 -23.92
CA LYS A 53 1.72 -3.22 -25.31
C LYS A 53 2.52 -2.30 -26.23
N GLU A 54 2.95 -1.15 -25.74
CA GLU A 54 3.78 -0.20 -26.46
C GLU A 54 5.25 -0.63 -26.53
N GLY A 55 5.60 -1.80 -25.98
CA GLY A 55 6.93 -2.37 -26.02
C GLY A 55 7.89 -1.90 -24.95
N GLN A 56 7.41 -1.19 -23.94
CA GLN A 56 8.25 -0.80 -22.82
C GLN A 56 8.69 -2.03 -22.01
N GLN A 57 9.95 -2.00 -21.61
CA GLN A 57 10.52 -3.10 -20.82
C GLN A 57 10.40 -2.79 -19.32
N VAL A 58 10.04 -3.81 -18.54
CA VAL A 58 9.99 -3.76 -17.08
C VAL A 58 10.82 -4.92 -16.55
N GLU A 59 11.81 -4.62 -15.73
CA GLU A 59 12.75 -5.63 -15.22
C GLU A 59 12.07 -6.64 -14.31
N VAL A 60 11.33 -6.17 -13.29
CA VAL A 60 10.55 -7.01 -12.36
C VAL A 60 9.13 -6.46 -12.28
N LEU A 61 8.19 -7.17 -12.88
CA LEU A 61 6.81 -6.69 -13.03
C LEU A 61 6.10 -6.53 -11.69
N ASP A 62 6.20 -7.51 -10.80
CA ASP A 62 5.57 -7.46 -9.47
C ASP A 62 6.00 -6.20 -8.70
N ARG A 63 7.30 -5.95 -8.65
CA ARG A 63 7.87 -4.77 -7.99
C ARG A 63 7.37 -3.48 -8.61
N TYR A 64 7.34 -3.42 -9.94
CA TYR A 64 6.86 -2.25 -10.67
C TYR A 64 5.39 -1.95 -10.33
N ILE A 65 4.53 -2.96 -10.31
CA ILE A 65 3.10 -2.79 -10.00
C ILE A 65 2.91 -2.34 -8.54
N ILE A 66 3.53 -3.01 -7.59
CA ILE A 66 3.41 -2.66 -6.16
C ILE A 66 3.89 -1.24 -5.91
N ARG A 67 5.01 -0.88 -6.50
CA ARG A 67 5.56 0.49 -6.40
C ARG A 67 4.61 1.51 -7.03
N SER A 68 4.03 1.21 -8.18
CA SER A 68 3.07 2.09 -8.85
C SER A 68 1.82 2.30 -8.01
N VAL A 69 1.29 1.26 -7.38
CA VAL A 69 0.15 1.35 -6.46
C VAL A 69 0.53 2.17 -5.22
N SER A 70 1.70 1.92 -4.64
CA SER A 70 2.21 2.69 -3.49
C SER A 70 2.31 4.18 -3.80
N ASN A 71 2.91 4.53 -4.94
CA ASN A 71 3.02 5.91 -5.38
C ASN A 71 1.67 6.57 -5.63
N ALA A 72 0.73 5.84 -6.25
CA ALA A 72 -0.62 6.33 -6.50
C ALA A 72 -1.38 6.58 -5.18
N CYS A 73 -1.20 5.73 -4.19
CA CYS A 73 -1.77 5.93 -2.85
C CYS A 73 -1.19 7.18 -2.17
N ARG A 74 0.12 7.39 -2.27
CA ARG A 74 0.77 8.61 -1.72
C ARG A 74 0.24 9.86 -2.40
N ASP A 75 0.10 9.85 -3.71
CA ASP A 75 -0.47 10.98 -4.46
C ASP A 75 -1.91 11.26 -4.06
N TYR A 76 -2.71 10.22 -3.91
CA TYR A 76 -4.09 10.32 -3.44
C TYR A 76 -4.16 10.95 -2.04
N LEU A 77 -3.36 10.46 -1.10
CA LEU A 77 -3.33 10.98 0.27
C LEU A 77 -2.88 12.43 0.33
N ARG A 78 -1.91 12.82 -0.48
CA ARG A 78 -1.45 14.21 -0.57
C ARG A 78 -2.56 15.15 -1.05
N LYS A 79 -3.35 14.72 -2.05
CA LYS A 79 -4.42 15.54 -2.65
C LYS A 79 -5.70 15.55 -1.83
N ASN A 80 -6.02 14.48 -1.12
CA ASN A 80 -7.34 14.25 -0.49
C ASN A 80 -7.29 14.18 1.04
N ARG A 81 -6.17 14.50 1.66
CA ARG A 81 -5.97 14.38 3.12
C ARG A 81 -7.09 15.01 3.96
N PRO A 82 -7.58 16.24 3.68
CA PRO A 82 -8.68 16.85 4.44
C PRO A 82 -10.00 16.08 4.30
N GLN A 83 -10.29 15.53 3.12
CA GLN A 83 -11.50 14.74 2.86
C GLN A 83 -11.45 13.40 3.59
N ILE A 84 -10.29 12.76 3.67
CA ILE A 84 -10.11 11.49 4.38
C ILE A 84 -10.39 11.65 5.87
N ILE A 85 -9.92 12.72 6.48
CA ILE A 85 -10.18 13.03 7.88
C ILE A 85 -11.69 13.18 8.11
N ALA A 86 -12.37 13.95 7.29
CA ALA A 86 -13.81 14.16 7.37
C ALA A 86 -14.62 12.86 7.20
N ILE A 87 -14.19 11.98 6.30
CA ILE A 87 -14.85 10.69 6.04
C ILE A 87 -14.63 9.72 7.20
N ASN A 88 -13.42 9.68 7.76
CA ASN A 88 -13.13 8.85 8.94
C ASN A 88 -13.95 9.27 10.15
N GLU A 89 -14.22 10.56 10.31
CA GLU A 89 -15.11 11.10 11.35
C GLU A 89 -16.59 10.81 11.06
N ALA A 90 -16.98 10.78 9.79
CA ALA A 90 -18.36 10.60 9.37
C ALA A 90 -18.86 9.13 9.32
N ALA A 91 -17.96 8.16 9.55
CA ALA A 91 -18.24 6.72 9.58
C ALA A 91 -19.15 6.23 8.44
N SER A 92 -18.63 6.15 7.21
CA SER A 92 -19.33 5.42 6.16
C SER A 92 -19.39 3.93 6.52
N ILE A 93 -20.60 3.42 6.75
CA ILE A 93 -20.84 2.04 7.10
C ILE A 93 -20.50 1.15 5.90
N PRO A 94 -19.53 0.22 6.00
CA PRO A 94 -19.22 -0.68 4.91
C PRO A 94 -20.40 -1.60 4.55
N ASN A 95 -20.60 -1.82 3.27
CA ASN A 95 -21.78 -2.53 2.75
C ASN A 95 -21.69 -4.07 2.84
N SER A 96 -20.55 -4.63 3.28
CA SER A 96 -20.38 -6.09 3.41
C SER A 96 -19.53 -6.46 4.63
N ASN A 97 -19.63 -7.72 5.10
CA ASN A 97 -18.83 -8.19 6.24
C ASN A 97 -17.33 -8.16 5.96
N GLY A 98 -16.90 -8.45 4.74
CA GLY A 98 -15.49 -8.38 4.34
C GLY A 98 -14.97 -6.94 4.34
N ASP A 99 -15.76 -6.00 3.84
CA ASP A 99 -15.43 -4.58 3.84
C ASP A 99 -15.34 -4.02 5.26
N LYS A 100 -16.21 -4.48 6.14
CA LYS A 100 -16.20 -4.08 7.53
C LYS A 100 -14.90 -4.48 8.22
N GLN A 101 -14.43 -5.71 8.03
CA GLN A 101 -13.17 -6.19 8.60
C GLN A 101 -11.97 -5.38 8.11
N ILE A 102 -11.86 -5.14 6.81
CA ILE A 102 -10.76 -4.36 6.22
C ILE A 102 -10.81 -2.91 6.73
N HIS A 103 -12.00 -2.34 6.85
CA HIS A 103 -12.17 -0.98 7.35
C HIS A 103 -11.79 -0.86 8.84
N GLU A 104 -12.18 -1.82 9.66
CA GLU A 104 -11.76 -1.89 11.07
C GLU A 104 -10.24 -2.00 11.20
N GLU A 105 -9.60 -2.81 10.35
CA GLU A 105 -8.14 -2.92 10.27
C GLU A 105 -7.50 -1.60 9.86
N PHE A 106 -8.03 -0.93 8.85
CA PHE A 106 -7.57 0.39 8.42
C PHE A 106 -7.60 1.39 9.57
N LEU A 107 -8.71 1.49 10.29
CA LEU A 107 -8.87 2.41 11.42
C LEU A 107 -7.88 2.10 12.55
N ARG A 108 -7.71 0.83 12.88
CA ARG A 108 -6.79 0.39 13.93
C ARG A 108 -5.35 0.71 13.59
N ILE A 109 -4.93 0.44 12.36
CA ILE A 109 -3.57 0.71 11.89
C ILE A 109 -3.33 2.21 11.80
N SER A 110 -4.27 2.97 11.25
CA SER A 110 -4.17 4.42 11.14
C SER A 110 -4.00 5.06 12.51
N LYS A 111 -4.76 4.60 13.50
CA LYS A 111 -4.63 5.09 14.88
C LYS A 111 -3.28 4.71 15.49
N LEU A 112 -2.82 3.49 15.27
CA LEU A 112 -1.54 3.01 15.78
C LEU A 112 -0.36 3.82 15.22
N LEU A 113 -0.46 4.27 13.97
CA LEU A 113 0.62 4.93 13.25
C LEU A 113 0.49 6.46 13.16
N GLU A 114 -0.55 7.06 13.78
CA GLU A 114 -0.85 8.49 13.61
C GLU A 114 0.28 9.44 14.03
N ASP A 115 1.04 9.07 15.08
CA ASP A 115 2.13 9.90 15.63
C ASP A 115 3.51 9.49 15.10
N ILE A 116 3.54 8.59 14.13
CA ILE A 116 4.80 8.07 13.58
C ILE A 116 5.13 8.79 12.28
N PRO A 117 6.40 9.20 12.06
CA PRO A 117 6.80 9.79 10.78
C PRO A 117 6.39 8.89 9.61
N GLN A 118 5.88 9.50 8.54
CA GLN A 118 5.30 8.77 7.41
C GLN A 118 6.24 7.71 6.83
N GLN A 119 7.52 8.01 6.71
CA GLN A 119 8.52 7.06 6.20
C GLN A 119 8.68 5.83 7.09
N GLN A 120 8.58 5.99 8.41
CA GLN A 120 8.63 4.88 9.35
C GLN A 120 7.31 4.10 9.37
N ALA A 121 6.18 4.82 9.35
CA ALA A 121 4.85 4.22 9.33
C ALA A 121 4.66 3.31 8.11
N GLU A 122 5.13 3.74 6.94
CA GLU A 122 5.04 2.95 5.71
C GLU A 122 5.81 1.62 5.82
N ILE A 123 6.98 1.64 6.43
CA ILE A 123 7.76 0.42 6.65
C ILE A 123 7.04 -0.55 7.59
N VAL A 124 6.38 -0.03 8.63
CA VAL A 124 5.57 -0.87 9.52
C VAL A 124 4.39 -1.51 8.78
N ARG A 125 3.69 -0.74 7.95
CA ARG A 125 2.60 -1.28 7.11
C ARG A 125 3.11 -2.41 6.21
N MET A 126 4.20 -2.16 5.49
CA MET A 126 4.79 -3.14 4.57
C MET A 126 5.23 -4.42 5.30
N LYS A 127 5.88 -4.28 6.45
CA LYS A 127 6.39 -5.43 7.20
C LYS A 127 5.30 -6.21 7.92
N CYS A 128 4.44 -5.53 8.67
CA CYS A 128 3.48 -6.19 9.55
C CYS A 128 2.16 -6.52 8.87
N TYR A 129 1.79 -5.76 7.85
CA TYR A 129 0.49 -5.85 7.22
C TYR A 129 0.55 -6.47 5.84
N ASP A 130 1.40 -5.94 4.97
CA ASP A 130 1.60 -6.46 3.63
C ASP A 130 2.48 -7.72 3.62
N ASN A 131 3.09 -8.04 4.76
CA ASN A 131 3.91 -9.23 4.99
C ASN A 131 5.12 -9.31 4.06
N LEU A 132 5.73 -8.17 3.78
CA LEU A 132 6.94 -8.09 2.97
C LEU A 132 8.19 -8.29 3.84
N THR A 133 9.22 -8.86 3.25
CA THR A 133 10.54 -8.96 3.89
C THR A 133 11.24 -7.61 3.90
N PHE A 134 12.20 -7.41 4.79
CA PHE A 134 13.01 -6.18 4.80
C PHE A 134 13.73 -5.95 3.48
N ARG A 135 14.15 -7.02 2.82
CA ARG A 135 14.79 -6.96 1.51
C ARG A 135 13.81 -6.46 0.44
N GLU A 136 12.60 -7.01 0.41
CA GLU A 136 11.55 -6.58 -0.53
C GLU A 136 11.18 -5.11 -0.31
N ILE A 137 11.06 -4.68 0.94
CA ILE A 137 10.79 -3.28 1.30
C ILE A 137 11.93 -2.37 0.81
N ALA A 138 13.18 -2.78 1.04
CA ALA A 138 14.36 -2.04 0.59
C ALA A 138 14.36 -1.86 -0.93
N GLU A 139 14.02 -2.89 -1.66
CA GLU A 139 13.89 -2.85 -3.12
C GLU A 139 12.76 -1.95 -3.58
N LEU A 140 11.59 -2.01 -2.92
CA LEU A 140 10.43 -1.16 -3.24
C LEU A 140 10.69 0.32 -2.96
N GLU A 141 11.30 0.62 -1.81
CA GLU A 141 11.55 2.00 -1.37
C GLU A 141 12.86 2.57 -1.92
N GLU A 142 13.67 1.76 -2.59
CA GLU A 142 14.98 2.13 -3.13
C GLU A 142 15.91 2.72 -2.06
N ILE A 143 15.94 2.08 -0.90
CA ILE A 143 16.81 2.45 0.22
C ILE A 143 17.57 1.20 0.69
N PRO A 144 18.71 1.36 1.38
CA PRO A 144 19.44 0.23 1.93
C PRO A 144 18.61 -0.57 2.94
N GLU A 145 18.78 -1.88 2.94
CA GLU A 145 18.09 -2.77 3.90
C GLU A 145 18.37 -2.37 5.35
N ALA A 146 19.59 -1.95 5.65
CA ALA A 146 19.96 -1.44 6.98
C ALA A 146 19.11 -0.22 7.39
N THR A 147 18.80 0.66 6.45
CA THR A 147 17.92 1.82 6.68
C THR A 147 16.48 1.39 6.96
N VAL A 148 15.98 0.39 6.22
CA VAL A 148 14.66 -0.21 6.47
C VAL A 148 14.57 -0.75 7.89
N LYS A 149 15.55 -1.55 8.29
CA LYS A 149 15.62 -2.14 9.64
C LYS A 149 15.67 -1.08 10.74
N SER A 150 16.46 -0.02 10.54
CA SER A 150 16.57 1.09 11.49
C SER A 150 15.25 1.83 11.64
N ARG A 151 14.60 2.18 10.53
CA ARG A 151 13.29 2.85 10.53
C ARG A 151 12.21 2.00 11.20
N TYR A 152 12.21 0.70 10.91
CA TYR A 152 11.29 -0.25 11.54
C TYR A 152 11.51 -0.29 13.06
N ARG A 153 12.75 -0.43 13.50
CA ARG A 153 13.09 -0.47 14.93
C ARG A 153 12.66 0.80 15.66
N TYR A 154 12.92 1.98 15.10
CA TYR A 154 12.51 3.24 15.70
C TYR A 154 10.97 3.36 15.80
N ALA A 155 10.27 2.96 14.76
CA ALA A 155 8.82 2.95 14.75
C ALA A 155 8.26 2.03 15.85
N ILE A 156 8.76 0.81 15.95
CA ILE A 156 8.32 -0.16 16.96
C ILE A 156 8.61 0.36 18.39
N GLN A 157 9.78 0.95 18.62
CA GLN A 157 10.11 1.55 19.92
C GLN A 157 9.13 2.66 20.29
N HIS A 158 8.79 3.52 19.34
CA HIS A 158 7.83 4.61 19.55
C HIS A 158 6.44 4.07 19.90
N ILE A 159 5.97 3.07 19.16
CA ILE A 159 4.69 2.40 19.43
C ILE A 159 4.67 1.77 20.83
N GLN A 160 5.72 1.05 21.18
CA GLN A 160 5.84 0.40 22.51
C GLN A 160 5.81 1.42 23.63
N GLN A 161 6.51 2.53 23.51
CA GLN A 161 6.52 3.61 24.51
C GLN A 161 5.12 4.20 24.69
N ARG A 162 4.40 4.45 23.58
CA ARG A 162 3.05 4.98 23.64
C ARG A 162 2.08 4.00 24.34
N LEU A 163 2.13 2.73 23.98
CA LEU A 163 1.29 1.69 24.58
C LEU A 163 1.57 1.52 26.09
N ARG A 164 2.82 1.67 26.51
CA ARG A 164 3.18 1.64 27.93
C ARG A 164 2.57 2.82 28.70
N LYS A 165 2.61 4.03 28.11
CA LYS A 165 2.00 5.23 28.70
C LYS A 165 0.49 5.08 28.86
N GLU A 166 -0.19 4.52 27.86
CA GLU A 166 -1.64 4.28 27.91
C GLU A 166 -2.02 3.28 29.00
N LYS A 167 -1.19 2.27 29.26
CA LYS A 167 -1.41 1.28 30.33
C LYS A 167 -1.16 1.83 31.73
N SER A 168 -0.37 2.90 31.86
CA SER A 168 -0.04 3.52 33.14
C SER A 168 -1.10 4.53 33.61
N LEU A 169 -2.09 4.82 32.78
CA LEU A 169 -3.25 5.64 33.10
C LEU A 169 -4.43 4.74 33.49
#